data_6b515e76212acd97c60a446ad0143a55
#
_entry.id   6b515e76212acd97c60a446ad0143a55
#
_cell.length_a   1.000
_cell.length_b   1.000
_cell.length_c   1.000
_cell.angle_alpha   90.00
_cell.angle_beta   90.00
_cell.angle_gamma   90.00
#
_symmetry.space_group_name_H-M   'P 1'
#
loop_
_entity.id
_entity.type
_entity.pdbx_description
1 polymer ?
#
loop_
_entity_poly.entity_id
_entity_poly.type
_entity_poly.pdbx_seq_one_letter_code
_entity_poly.pdbx_strand_id
1 'polypeptide(L)'
;DLAFWIHTDSLEPKYEKGAVVLIKQTYYDQAGAIYAIDFDGQTLIKRVFREANGIRLVSLNKKYSDQIIPLDEEPGVIGKVIDGFVPLNLEEIK
;
A
#
# COMPACT_ATOMS: atom_id res chain seq x y z
N ASP A 1 13.16 5.77 6.04
CA ASP A 1 12.13 5.69 4.99
C ASP A 1 12.45 4.58 4.02
N LEU A 2 11.42 4.00 3.44
CA LEU A 2 11.52 2.90 2.51
C LEU A 2 10.88 3.27 1.19
N ALA A 3 11.31 2.60 0.11
CA ALA A 3 10.71 2.78 -1.20
C ALA A 3 10.27 1.43 -1.73
N PHE A 4 9.06 1.38 -2.31
CA PHE A 4 8.53 0.16 -2.90
C PHE A 4 8.01 0.42 -4.31
N TRP A 5 8.26 -0.53 -5.21
CA TRP A 5 7.69 -0.52 -6.54
C TRP A 5 6.25 -1.01 -6.50
N ILE A 6 5.39 -0.34 -7.24
CA ILE A 6 4.00 -0.78 -7.39
C ILE A 6 3.93 -1.73 -8.57
N HIS A 7 3.58 -2.99 -8.30
CA HIS A 7 3.56 -4.04 -9.32
C HIS A 7 2.15 -4.37 -9.81
N THR A 8 1.14 -3.74 -9.23
CA THR A 8 -0.26 -4.00 -9.57
C THR A 8 -0.98 -2.69 -9.88
N ASP A 9 -2.18 -2.79 -10.43
CA ASP A 9 -3.02 -1.62 -10.70
C ASP A 9 -4.02 -1.33 -9.57
N SER A 10 -3.83 -1.94 -8.41
CA SER A 10 -4.80 -1.84 -7.30
C SER A 10 -4.88 -0.44 -6.69
N LEU A 11 -3.86 0.41 -6.89
CA LEU A 11 -3.83 1.77 -6.38
C LEU A 11 -4.18 2.82 -7.44
N GLU A 12 -4.51 2.39 -8.65
CA GLU A 12 -4.94 3.33 -9.68
C GLU A 12 -6.31 3.91 -9.34
N PRO A 13 -6.56 5.16 -9.65
CA PRO A 13 -5.74 6.06 -10.50
C PRO A 13 -4.67 6.85 -9.74
N LYS A 14 -4.56 6.72 -8.43
CA LYS A 14 -3.61 7.55 -7.67
C LYS A 14 -2.15 7.19 -7.95
N TYR A 15 -1.83 5.91 -7.92
CA TYR A 15 -0.49 5.42 -8.24
C TYR A 15 -0.62 4.30 -9.27
N GLU A 16 -0.01 4.50 -10.43
CA GLU A 16 -0.08 3.50 -11.49
C GLU A 16 0.94 2.38 -11.27
N LYS A 17 0.71 1.26 -11.94
CA LYS A 17 1.68 0.18 -12.00
C LYS A 17 3.01 0.74 -12.55
N GLY A 18 4.11 0.41 -11.88
CA GLY A 18 5.42 0.94 -12.23
C GLY A 18 5.84 2.17 -11.43
N ALA A 19 4.93 2.76 -10.67
CA ALA A 19 5.29 3.85 -9.76
C ALA A 19 6.12 3.33 -8.58
N VAL A 20 6.87 4.23 -7.97
CA VAL A 20 7.58 3.98 -6.72
C VAL A 20 6.88 4.81 -5.65
N VAL A 21 6.58 4.19 -4.51
CA VAL A 21 6.01 4.91 -3.37
C VAL A 21 7.04 4.97 -2.25
N LEU A 22 7.03 6.09 -1.54
CA LEU A 22 7.89 6.32 -0.38
C LEU A 22 7.07 6.04 0.87
N ILE A 23 7.65 5.26 1.77
CA ILE A 23 6.98 4.78 2.97
C ILE A 23 7.73 5.32 4.18
N LYS A 24 7.01 6.03 5.04
CA LYS A 24 7.53 6.45 6.33
C LYS A 24 7.17 5.37 7.36
N GLN A 25 8.17 4.84 8.04
CA GLN A 25 7.92 3.86 9.09
C GLN A 25 7.15 4.51 10.22
N THR A 26 5.96 4.01 10.47
CA THR A 26 5.07 4.52 11.50
C THR A 26 4.05 3.47 11.86
N TYR A 27 3.39 3.65 12.98
CA TYR A 27 2.25 2.84 13.37
C TYR A 27 1.01 3.26 12.58
N TYR A 28 -0.02 2.44 12.65
CA TYR A 28 -1.31 2.80 12.10
C TYR A 28 -1.89 3.97 12.91
N ASP A 29 -1.94 5.15 12.30
CA ASP A 29 -2.36 6.37 12.98
C ASP A 29 -3.49 7.11 12.25
N GLN A 30 -3.89 6.65 11.07
CA GLN A 30 -4.88 7.35 10.28
C GLN A 30 -5.75 6.38 9.49
N ALA A 31 -7.03 6.32 9.83
CA ALA A 31 -7.99 5.46 9.15
C ALA A 31 -8.11 5.86 7.67
N GLY A 32 -8.02 4.88 6.80
CA GLY A 32 -8.18 5.09 5.37
C GLY A 32 -6.95 5.61 4.63
N ALA A 33 -5.85 5.88 5.34
CA ALA A 33 -4.59 6.21 4.67
C ALA A 33 -4.00 4.95 4.02
N ILE A 34 -3.09 5.14 3.09
CA ILE A 34 -2.42 4.04 2.39
C ILE A 34 -1.22 3.60 3.22
N TYR A 35 -1.17 2.32 3.55
CA TYR A 35 -0.07 1.72 4.30
C TYR A 35 0.52 0.55 3.54
N ALA A 36 1.78 0.27 3.83
CA ALA A 36 2.41 -0.99 3.44
C ALA A 36 2.19 -1.98 4.59
N ILE A 37 1.60 -3.10 4.28
CA ILE A 37 1.26 -4.16 5.23
C ILE A 37 2.09 -5.39 4.89
N ASP A 38 2.73 -5.95 5.91
CA ASP A 38 3.45 -7.22 5.80
C ASP A 38 2.52 -8.33 6.23
N PHE A 39 2.19 -9.22 5.32
CA PHE A 39 1.29 -10.32 5.61
C PHE A 39 1.64 -11.53 4.75
N ASP A 40 1.80 -12.68 5.40
CA ASP A 40 2.03 -13.97 4.74
C ASP A 40 3.18 -13.90 3.72
N GLY A 41 4.28 -13.26 4.12
CA GLY A 41 5.46 -13.13 3.27
C GLY A 41 5.33 -12.14 2.13
N GLN A 42 4.26 -11.37 2.08
CA GLN A 42 3.99 -10.39 1.04
C GLN A 42 3.89 -8.98 1.60
N THR A 43 4.21 -8.00 0.77
CA THR A 43 3.96 -6.60 1.08
C THR A 43 2.74 -6.14 0.30
N LEU A 44 1.69 -5.76 1.02
CA LEU A 44 0.45 -5.28 0.45
C LEU A 44 0.34 -3.78 0.69
N ILE A 45 0.12 -3.00 -0.37
CA ILE A 45 0.01 -1.54 -0.27
C ILE A 45 -1.42 -1.16 -0.59
N LYS A 46 -2.18 -0.78 0.42
CA LYS A 46 -3.62 -0.55 0.35
C LYS A 46 -4.04 0.52 1.33
N ARG A 47 -5.24 1.05 1.16
CA ARG A 47 -5.88 1.80 2.23
C ARG A 47 -6.22 0.83 3.37
N VAL A 48 -6.04 1.28 4.60
CA VAL A 48 -6.22 0.41 5.77
C VAL A 48 -7.22 1.02 6.71
N PHE A 49 -8.17 0.17 7.15
CA PHE A 49 -9.15 0.52 8.17
C PHE A 49 -9.08 -0.52 9.28
N ARG A 50 -8.97 -0.06 10.52
CA ARG A 50 -9.02 -0.94 11.68
C ARG A 50 -10.47 -1.32 11.96
N GLU A 51 -10.70 -2.62 12.15
CA GLU A 51 -12.01 -3.13 12.54
C GLU A 51 -11.90 -3.92 13.85
N ALA A 52 -13.04 -4.31 14.44
CA ALA A 52 -13.04 -4.95 15.77
C ALA A 52 -12.15 -6.20 15.82
N ASN A 53 -12.16 -7.01 14.77
CA ASN A 53 -11.47 -8.30 14.77
C ASN A 53 -10.34 -8.38 13.76
N GLY A 54 -9.97 -7.27 13.12
CA GLY A 54 -8.97 -7.33 12.08
C GLY A 54 -8.71 -6.01 11.42
N ILE A 55 -8.14 -6.08 10.23
CA ILE A 55 -7.96 -4.90 9.38
C ILE A 55 -8.61 -5.14 8.03
N ARG A 56 -9.19 -4.09 7.48
CA ARG A 56 -9.75 -4.10 6.13
C ARG A 56 -8.78 -3.40 5.20
N LEU A 57 -8.38 -4.09 4.14
CA LEU A 57 -7.52 -3.55 3.10
C LEU A 57 -8.39 -3.20 1.90
N VAL A 58 -8.33 -1.94 1.48
CA VAL A 58 -9.17 -1.42 0.41
C VAL A 58 -8.29 -0.96 -0.73
N SER A 59 -8.50 -1.54 -1.92
CA SER A 59 -7.85 -1.08 -3.14
C SER A 59 -8.52 0.20 -3.63
N LEU A 60 -7.73 1.13 -4.16
CA LEU A 60 -8.31 2.33 -4.78
C LEU A 60 -9.01 1.99 -6.08
N ASN A 61 -8.52 1.00 -6.80
CA ASN A 61 -9.15 0.51 -8.02
C ASN A 61 -10.33 -0.37 -7.64
N LYS A 62 -11.53 0.07 -8.01
CA LYS A 62 -12.77 -0.55 -7.57
C LYS A 62 -13.05 -1.92 -8.19
N LYS A 63 -12.26 -2.35 -9.16
CA LYS A 63 -12.42 -3.71 -9.67
C LYS A 63 -11.97 -4.78 -8.70
N TYR A 64 -11.24 -4.39 -7.64
CA TYR A 64 -10.79 -5.32 -6.59
C TYR A 64 -11.68 -5.20 -5.37
N SER A 65 -12.06 -6.34 -4.82
CA SER A 65 -12.82 -6.41 -3.57
C SER A 65 -11.93 -6.10 -2.38
N ASP A 66 -12.54 -5.66 -1.28
CA ASP A 66 -11.83 -5.47 -0.02
C ASP A 66 -11.35 -6.81 0.50
N GLN A 67 -10.22 -6.77 1.22
CA GLN A 67 -9.66 -7.94 1.88
C GLN A 67 -9.67 -7.69 3.38
N ILE A 68 -10.13 -8.68 4.15
CA ILE A 68 -10.13 -8.59 5.60
C ILE A 68 -9.12 -9.59 6.14
N ILE A 69 -8.20 -9.09 6.98
CA ILE A 69 -7.19 -9.93 7.63
C ILE A 69 -7.49 -9.93 9.12
N PRO A 70 -7.83 -11.11 9.69
CA PRO A 70 -8.01 -11.21 11.14
C PRO A 70 -6.73 -10.88 11.91
N LEU A 71 -6.88 -10.28 13.08
CA LEU A 71 -5.71 -9.91 13.90
C LEU A 71 -4.90 -11.12 14.35
N ASP A 72 -5.52 -12.27 14.53
CA ASP A 72 -4.81 -13.48 14.95
C ASP A 72 -3.93 -14.06 13.85
N GLU A 73 -4.04 -13.58 12.62
CA GLU A 73 -3.10 -13.92 11.55
C GLU A 73 -1.90 -12.98 11.50
N GLU A 74 -1.81 -12.06 12.44
CA GLU A 74 -0.64 -11.23 12.71
C GLU A 74 -0.17 -10.38 11.51
N PRO A 75 -1.06 -9.58 10.88
CA PRO A 75 -0.59 -8.63 9.88
C PRO A 75 0.27 -7.55 10.52
N GLY A 76 1.36 -7.18 9.87
CA GLY A 76 2.26 -6.14 10.35
C GLY A 76 2.12 -4.85 9.56
N VAL A 77 2.27 -3.72 10.22
CA VAL A 77 2.30 -2.41 9.55
C VAL A 77 3.76 -2.02 9.35
N ILE A 78 4.18 -1.91 8.09
CA ILE A 78 5.52 -1.47 7.75
C ILE A 78 5.61 0.05 7.88
N GLY A 79 4.63 0.76 7.34
CA GLY A 79 4.60 2.21 7.40
C GLY A 79 3.53 2.79 6.50
N LYS A 80 3.46 4.12 6.48
CA LYS A 80 2.46 4.87 5.73
C LYS A 80 3.07 5.43 4.45
N VAL A 81 2.35 5.34 3.35
CA VAL A 81 2.74 5.96 2.08
C VAL A 81 2.62 7.47 2.23
N ILE A 82 3.72 8.19 2.00
CA ILE A 82 3.78 9.64 2.11
C ILE A 82 3.93 10.33 0.76
N ASP A 83 4.39 9.62 -0.26
CA ASP A 83 4.58 10.18 -1.60
C ASP A 83 4.73 9.05 -2.60
N GLY A 84 4.67 9.40 -3.88
CA GLY A 84 4.89 8.45 -4.95
C GLY A 84 5.21 9.16 -6.25
N PHE A 85 5.94 8.48 -7.13
CA PHE A 85 6.33 9.04 -8.42
C PHE A 85 6.60 7.92 -9.40
N VAL A 86 6.55 8.25 -10.69
CA VAL A 86 6.95 7.34 -11.75
C VAL A 86 8.39 7.68 -12.12
N PRO A 87 9.34 6.74 -11.95
CA PRO A 87 10.73 7.03 -12.29
C PRO A 87 10.88 7.24 -13.80
N LEU A 88 11.75 8.17 -14.17
CA LEU A 88 12.07 8.40 -15.57
C LEU A 88 12.95 7.27 -16.12
N ASN A 89 12.63 6.83 -17.31
CA ASN A 89 13.52 5.96 -18.07
C ASN A 89 14.64 6.79 -18.64
N LEU A 90 15.87 6.29 -18.62
CA LEU A 90 17.01 6.99 -19.21
C LEU A 90 16.80 7.31 -20.69
N GLU A 91 16.05 6.49 -21.40
CA GLU A 91 15.74 6.75 -22.81
C GLU A 91 14.82 7.94 -23.01
N GLU A 92 14.10 8.35 -21.98
CA GLU A 92 13.16 9.47 -22.06
C GLU A 92 13.82 10.82 -21.84
N ILE A 93 15.06 10.86 -21.42
CA ILE A 93 15.77 12.11 -21.12
C ILE A 93 16.82 12.48 -22.19
N LYS A 94 16.77 11.86 -23.31
CA LYS A 94 17.64 12.18 -24.44
C LYS A 94 17.29 13.52 -25.08
#